data_4fd6e4fcab48ac6014d7bda5b2e9b774
#
_entry.id   4fd6e4fcab48ac6014d7bda5b2e9b774
#
_cell.length_a   1.000
_cell.length_b   1.000
_cell.length_c   1.000
_cell.angle_alpha   90.00
_cell.angle_beta   90.00
_cell.angle_gamma   90.00
#
_symmetry.space_group_name_H-M   'P 1'
#
loop_
_entity.id
_entity.type
_entity.pdbx_description
1 polymer ?
#
loop_
_entity_poly.entity_id
_entity_poly.type
_entity_poly.pdbx_seq_one_letter_code
_entity_poly.pdbx_strand_id
1 'polypeptide(L)'
;MSDELVWRPSFGPDPSPPYQSCEVHPKALTIRQCDRVLDLCRTIEADNAVLEAGGGLEVGDDGIRQSRIGWIPPSDDTWWLFERLVRVAERANKRYRFDLNGFDEDLQFTIYEPGSFYTWHQDGLDGRVAHRKLSMVLQLSDPADYEGGELQLFDVYEDSDATQMDQFRAASSQRGTAIVFPSFEYHRVMPLRSGLRYSLVAWISGPPFR
;
A
#
# COMPACT_ATOMS: atom_id res chain seq x y z
N MET A 1 45.37 9.25 -27.40
CA MET A 1 44.00 9.64 -27.09
C MET A 1 43.95 9.91 -25.60
N SER A 2 43.88 11.16 -25.23
CA SER A 2 43.84 11.60 -23.86
C SER A 2 42.44 11.31 -23.31
N ASP A 3 42.34 10.41 -22.32
CA ASP A 3 41.12 10.30 -21.47
C ASP A 3 40.93 11.65 -20.77
N GLU A 4 40.07 12.46 -21.30
CA GLU A 4 39.56 13.61 -20.55
C GLU A 4 38.78 13.07 -19.34
N LEU A 5 39.42 13.13 -18.18
CA LEU A 5 38.82 12.96 -16.89
C LEU A 5 37.71 14.02 -16.76
N VAL A 6 36.48 13.65 -17.13
CA VAL A 6 35.30 14.48 -16.87
C VAL A 6 35.13 14.54 -15.34
N TRP A 7 35.65 15.61 -14.74
CA TRP A 7 35.48 15.86 -13.33
C TRP A 7 34.01 16.14 -13.03
N ARG A 8 33.33 15.21 -12.34
CA ARG A 8 31.97 15.40 -11.87
C ARG A 8 32.02 15.68 -10.38
N PRO A 9 31.44 16.81 -9.91
CA PRO A 9 31.31 17.02 -8.48
C PRO A 9 30.48 15.88 -7.87
N SER A 10 31.00 15.21 -6.88
CA SER A 10 30.31 14.17 -6.15
C SER A 10 29.91 14.70 -4.77
N PHE A 11 28.69 14.44 -4.37
CA PHE A 11 28.20 14.80 -3.02
C PHE A 11 28.70 13.83 -1.92
N GLY A 12 29.63 12.95 -2.26
CA GLY A 12 30.10 11.87 -1.41
C GLY A 12 29.27 10.60 -1.56
N PRO A 13 29.72 9.49 -0.95
CA PRO A 13 28.95 8.25 -0.98
C PRO A 13 27.62 8.46 -0.23
N ASP A 14 26.51 8.14 -0.87
CA ASP A 14 25.21 8.11 -0.19
C ASP A 14 25.20 6.92 0.79
N PRO A 15 25.12 7.16 2.12
CA PRO A 15 25.06 6.09 3.11
C PRO A 15 23.69 5.42 3.18
N SER A 16 22.74 5.85 2.35
CA SER A 16 21.40 5.27 2.32
C SER A 16 21.46 3.83 1.80
N PRO A 17 20.67 2.92 2.39
CA PRO A 17 20.52 1.58 1.83
C PRO A 17 19.93 1.68 0.42
N PRO A 18 20.17 0.68 -0.45
CA PRO A 18 19.56 0.63 -1.77
C PRO A 18 18.04 0.81 -1.67
N TYR A 19 17.49 1.56 -2.61
CA TYR A 19 16.05 1.75 -2.68
C TYR A 19 15.33 0.39 -2.84
N GLN A 20 14.19 0.26 -2.20
CA GLN A 20 13.28 -0.88 -2.37
C GLN A 20 11.86 -0.34 -2.54
N SER A 21 11.13 -0.92 -3.49
CA SER A 21 9.75 -0.54 -3.78
C SER A 21 8.81 -0.80 -2.60
N CYS A 22 9.11 -1.77 -1.74
CA CYS A 22 8.35 -2.01 -0.51
C CYS A 22 9.18 -2.64 0.61
N GLU A 23 8.69 -2.44 1.84
CA GLU A 23 9.14 -3.11 3.07
C GLU A 23 8.07 -4.09 3.54
N VAL A 24 8.47 -5.33 3.84
CA VAL A 24 7.57 -6.37 4.35
C VAL A 24 7.77 -6.51 5.85
N HIS A 25 6.70 -6.34 6.61
CA HIS A 25 6.70 -6.46 8.08
C HIS A 25 5.84 -7.65 8.52
N PRO A 26 6.41 -8.85 8.62
CA PRO A 26 5.69 -10.03 9.11
C PRO A 26 5.24 -9.81 10.56
N LYS A 27 4.06 -10.36 10.90
CA LYS A 27 3.50 -10.24 12.25
C LYS A 27 3.32 -8.78 12.72
N ALA A 28 3.05 -7.87 11.77
CA ALA A 28 2.61 -6.51 12.10
C ALA A 28 1.38 -6.53 13.01
N LEU A 29 0.44 -7.45 12.74
CA LEU A 29 -0.62 -7.85 13.65
C LEU A 29 -0.50 -9.35 13.97
N THR A 30 -0.86 -9.73 15.18
CA THR A 30 -1.09 -11.14 15.53
C THR A 30 -2.40 -11.61 14.91
N ILE A 31 -2.59 -12.93 14.76
CA ILE A 31 -3.85 -13.50 14.26
C ILE A 31 -5.05 -13.01 15.07
N ARG A 32 -4.94 -13.00 16.41
CA ARG A 32 -5.99 -12.48 17.30
C ARG A 32 -6.28 -10.99 17.06
N GLN A 33 -5.28 -10.20 16.71
CA GLN A 33 -5.50 -8.80 16.37
C GLN A 33 -6.17 -8.65 15.00
N CYS A 34 -5.83 -9.50 14.02
CA CYS A 34 -6.56 -9.57 12.77
C CYS A 34 -8.03 -9.92 12.98
N ASP A 35 -8.33 -10.91 13.84
CA ASP A 35 -9.71 -11.26 14.21
C ASP A 35 -10.44 -10.06 14.82
N ARG A 36 -9.80 -9.36 15.75
CA ARG A 36 -10.38 -8.14 16.36
C ARG A 36 -10.68 -7.05 15.34
N VAL A 37 -9.83 -6.85 14.34
CA VAL A 37 -10.09 -5.89 13.24
C VAL A 37 -11.27 -6.39 12.40
N LEU A 38 -11.34 -7.67 12.05
CA LEU A 38 -12.45 -8.23 11.29
C LEU A 38 -13.78 -8.13 12.04
N ASP A 39 -13.79 -8.36 13.35
CA ASP A 39 -14.99 -8.21 14.18
C ASP A 39 -15.47 -6.75 14.22
N LEU A 40 -14.55 -5.80 14.34
CA LEU A 40 -14.84 -4.38 14.23
C LEU A 40 -15.47 -4.04 12.86
N CYS A 41 -14.89 -4.54 11.78
CA CYS A 41 -15.36 -4.26 10.43
C CYS A 41 -16.73 -4.86 10.11
N ARG A 42 -17.14 -5.94 10.79
CA ARG A 42 -18.50 -6.49 10.67
C ARG A 42 -19.60 -5.50 11.10
N THR A 43 -19.25 -4.52 11.91
CA THR A 43 -20.19 -3.47 12.36
C THR A 43 -20.20 -2.26 11.45
N ILE A 44 -19.26 -2.18 10.50
CA ILE A 44 -19.11 -1.05 9.59
C ILE A 44 -19.87 -1.36 8.30
N GLU A 45 -20.70 -0.41 7.88
CA GLU A 45 -21.33 -0.47 6.57
C GLU A 45 -20.25 -0.31 5.49
N ALA A 46 -20.12 -1.31 4.63
CA ALA A 46 -19.17 -1.30 3.53
C ALA A 46 -19.87 -0.99 2.22
N ASP A 47 -19.50 0.10 1.60
CA ASP A 47 -20.03 0.56 0.32
C ASP A 47 -19.19 0.07 -0.86
N ASN A 48 -19.81 0.03 -2.05
CA ASN A 48 -19.07 -0.18 -3.28
C ASN A 48 -18.13 1.01 -3.51
N ALA A 49 -16.85 0.72 -3.71
CA ALA A 49 -15.88 1.74 -4.02
C ALA A 49 -15.97 2.12 -5.49
N VAL A 50 -16.54 3.29 -5.75
CA VAL A 50 -16.47 3.94 -7.06
C VAL A 50 -15.37 4.98 -6.99
N LEU A 51 -14.34 4.82 -7.82
CA LEU A 51 -13.28 5.81 -7.90
C LEU A 51 -13.68 6.97 -8.80
N GLU A 52 -13.55 8.16 -8.27
CA GLU A 52 -13.47 9.35 -9.09
C GLU A 52 -12.04 9.45 -9.64
N ALA A 53 -11.88 9.25 -10.94
CA ALA A 53 -10.58 9.46 -11.57
C ALA A 53 -10.27 10.96 -11.65
N GLY A 54 -9.19 11.36 -10.96
CA GLY A 54 -8.49 12.63 -11.18
C GLY A 54 -9.32 13.88 -11.41
N GLY A 55 -10.22 14.23 -10.46
CA GLY A 55 -10.95 15.50 -10.57
C GLY A 55 -12.43 15.39 -10.87
N GLY A 56 -13.11 14.33 -10.45
CA GLY A 56 -14.56 14.28 -10.43
C GLY A 56 -15.22 13.64 -11.66
N LEU A 57 -14.52 12.77 -12.34
CA LEU A 57 -15.15 11.86 -13.29
C LEU A 57 -15.56 10.59 -12.54
N GLU A 58 -16.86 10.35 -12.45
CA GLU A 58 -17.38 9.02 -12.12
C GLU A 58 -16.85 8.07 -13.19
N VAL A 59 -15.94 7.18 -12.80
CA VAL A 59 -15.50 6.09 -13.65
C VAL A 59 -16.51 4.97 -13.48
N GLY A 60 -17.67 5.17 -14.05
CA GLY A 60 -18.60 4.07 -14.27
C GLY A 60 -17.97 3.12 -15.29
N ASP A 61 -17.94 1.83 -15.01
CA ASP A 61 -17.61 0.71 -15.90
C ASP A 61 -16.20 0.69 -16.59
N ASP A 62 -15.25 1.55 -16.22
CA ASP A 62 -13.95 1.61 -16.89
C ASP A 62 -12.93 0.60 -16.36
N GLY A 63 -13.33 -0.31 -15.49
CA GLY A 63 -12.47 -1.38 -15.03
C GLY A 63 -11.26 -0.96 -14.18
N ILE A 64 -11.30 0.16 -13.47
CA ILE A 64 -10.19 0.61 -12.62
C ILE A 64 -10.22 -0.08 -11.26
N ARG A 65 -11.37 -0.12 -10.59
CA ARG A 65 -11.55 -0.75 -9.29
C ARG A 65 -12.93 -1.37 -9.15
N GLN A 66 -12.94 -2.57 -8.61
CA GLN A 66 -14.16 -3.22 -8.12
C GLN A 66 -13.87 -3.83 -6.75
N SER A 67 -14.38 -3.24 -5.68
CA SER A 67 -14.25 -3.73 -4.30
C SER A 67 -15.23 -2.99 -3.41
N ARG A 68 -15.52 -3.57 -2.22
CA ARG A 68 -16.30 -2.89 -1.18
C ARG A 68 -15.33 -2.29 -0.16
N ILE A 69 -15.64 -1.09 0.34
CA ILE A 69 -14.81 -0.41 1.34
C ILE A 69 -15.65 0.02 2.54
N GLY A 70 -15.00 0.09 3.68
CA GLY A 70 -15.48 0.75 4.88
C GLY A 70 -14.34 1.52 5.54
N TRP A 71 -14.67 2.42 6.44
CA TRP A 71 -13.73 3.32 7.08
C TRP A 71 -13.71 3.12 8.59
N ILE A 72 -12.52 3.08 9.18
CA ILE A 72 -12.31 2.93 10.62
C ILE A 72 -11.70 4.24 11.14
N PRO A 73 -12.52 5.10 11.78
CA PRO A 73 -12.01 6.32 12.39
C PRO A 73 -11.21 6.04 13.67
N PRO A 74 -10.34 6.96 14.07
CA PRO A 74 -9.71 6.89 15.39
C PRO A 74 -10.77 7.06 16.49
N SER A 75 -10.70 6.17 17.49
CA SER A 75 -11.57 6.18 18.68
C SER A 75 -10.87 5.43 19.81
N ASP A 76 -11.44 5.45 21.01
CA ASP A 76 -10.89 4.70 22.15
C ASP A 76 -10.79 3.20 21.84
N ASP A 77 -11.74 2.65 21.07
CA ASP A 77 -11.76 1.23 20.69
C ASP A 77 -10.76 0.88 19.59
N THR A 78 -10.37 1.85 18.76
CA THR A 78 -9.49 1.64 17.60
C THR A 78 -8.09 2.19 17.83
N TRP A 79 -7.84 3.00 18.86
CA TRP A 79 -6.57 3.67 19.14
C TRP A 79 -5.37 2.70 19.16
N TRP A 80 -5.54 1.53 19.77
CA TRP A 80 -4.52 0.48 19.78
C TRP A 80 -4.02 0.07 18.40
N LEU A 81 -4.92 0.11 17.39
CA LEU A 81 -4.61 -0.24 16.02
C LEU A 81 -3.74 0.85 15.40
N PHE A 82 -4.15 2.12 15.53
CA PHE A 82 -3.36 3.26 15.04
C PHE A 82 -1.95 3.28 15.67
N GLU A 83 -1.83 3.10 16.98
CA GLU A 83 -0.51 2.98 17.64
C GLU A 83 0.33 1.84 17.07
N ARG A 84 -0.30 0.72 16.74
CA ARG A 84 0.40 -0.42 16.15
C ARG A 84 0.93 -0.07 14.76
N LEU A 85 0.12 0.60 13.94
CA LEU A 85 0.48 1.02 12.59
C LEU A 85 1.57 2.10 12.59
N VAL A 86 1.52 3.06 13.53
CA VAL A 86 2.60 4.04 13.72
C VAL A 86 3.95 3.33 13.87
N ARG A 87 4.03 2.34 14.75
CA ARG A 87 5.29 1.59 14.98
C ARG A 87 5.78 0.82 13.74
N VAL A 88 4.88 0.38 12.89
CA VAL A 88 5.24 -0.25 11.60
C VAL A 88 5.75 0.80 10.63
N ALA A 89 5.04 1.93 10.50
CA ALA A 89 5.43 3.03 9.64
C ALA A 89 6.80 3.62 10.01
N GLU A 90 7.05 3.86 11.31
CA GLU A 90 8.34 4.34 11.80
C GLU A 90 9.51 3.39 11.44
N ARG A 91 9.27 2.07 11.51
CA ARG A 91 10.28 1.08 11.13
C ARG A 91 10.56 1.11 9.62
N ALA A 92 9.52 1.12 8.81
CA ALA A 92 9.64 1.21 7.35
C ALA A 92 10.31 2.52 6.94
N ASN A 93 9.95 3.62 7.60
CA ASN A 93 10.48 4.94 7.29
C ASN A 93 11.98 5.13 7.59
N LYS A 94 12.60 4.23 8.34
CA LYS A 94 14.07 4.21 8.47
C LYS A 94 14.78 4.06 7.13
N ARG A 95 14.11 3.38 6.17
CA ARG A 95 14.59 3.25 4.80
C ARG A 95 14.24 4.45 3.94
N TYR A 96 12.97 4.88 3.96
CA TYR A 96 12.46 5.91 3.06
C TYR A 96 12.79 7.33 3.51
N ARG A 97 12.93 7.57 4.82
CA ARG A 97 13.33 8.86 5.42
C ARG A 97 12.43 10.03 5.04
N PHE A 98 11.13 9.78 4.90
CA PHE A 98 10.16 10.84 4.72
C PHE A 98 9.90 11.61 6.02
N ASP A 99 9.59 12.89 5.91
CA ASP A 99 9.00 13.65 6.99
C ASP A 99 7.54 13.21 7.13
N LEU A 100 7.21 12.58 8.26
CA LEU A 100 5.88 12.04 8.52
C LEU A 100 5.17 12.84 9.60
N ASN A 101 3.88 13.13 9.38
CA ASN A 101 3.01 13.84 10.33
C ASN A 101 2.05 12.89 11.06
N GLY A 102 1.76 11.72 10.51
CA GLY A 102 0.81 10.76 11.06
C GLY A 102 -0.28 10.35 10.07
N PHE A 103 -1.49 10.10 10.57
CA PHE A 103 -2.65 9.73 9.77
C PHE A 103 -3.58 10.94 9.65
N ASP A 104 -3.80 11.42 8.43
CA ASP A 104 -4.78 12.48 8.14
C ASP A 104 -6.12 11.89 7.65
N GLU A 105 -6.16 10.58 7.45
CA GLU A 105 -7.31 9.85 6.93
C GLU A 105 -7.65 8.66 7.84
N ASP A 106 -8.92 8.25 7.83
CA ASP A 106 -9.38 7.03 8.46
C ASP A 106 -8.73 5.80 7.79
N LEU A 107 -8.65 4.69 8.51
CA LEU A 107 -8.14 3.45 7.92
C LEU A 107 -9.20 2.86 6.98
N GLN A 108 -8.79 2.50 5.75
CA GLN A 108 -9.67 1.90 4.78
C GLN A 108 -9.69 0.38 4.94
N PHE A 109 -10.82 -0.17 5.33
CA PHE A 109 -11.07 -1.60 5.27
C PHE A 109 -11.62 -1.97 3.89
N THR A 110 -11.02 -2.98 3.24
CA THR A 110 -11.40 -3.37 1.89
C THR A 110 -11.79 -4.84 1.84
N ILE A 111 -12.90 -5.13 1.18
CA ILE A 111 -13.43 -6.47 0.91
C ILE A 111 -13.34 -6.74 -0.58
N TYR A 112 -12.63 -7.79 -0.96
CA TYR A 112 -12.60 -8.33 -2.30
C TYR A 112 -13.40 -9.61 -2.35
N GLU A 113 -14.34 -9.67 -3.29
CA GLU A 113 -15.20 -10.81 -3.63
C GLU A 113 -14.77 -11.35 -5.01
N PRO A 114 -15.21 -12.55 -5.44
CA PRO A 114 -14.87 -13.05 -6.76
C PRO A 114 -15.19 -12.04 -7.88
N GLY A 115 -14.19 -11.76 -8.71
CA GLY A 115 -14.23 -10.71 -9.74
C GLY A 115 -13.73 -9.34 -9.28
N SER A 116 -13.57 -9.12 -7.98
CA SER A 116 -13.03 -7.85 -7.46
C SER A 116 -11.55 -7.69 -7.80
N PHE A 117 -11.16 -6.46 -8.13
CA PHE A 117 -9.79 -6.09 -8.48
C PHE A 117 -9.54 -4.60 -8.24
N TYR A 118 -8.29 -4.18 -8.36
CA TYR A 118 -7.87 -2.79 -8.47
C TYR A 118 -6.69 -2.71 -9.42
N THR A 119 -6.84 -2.02 -10.55
CA THR A 119 -5.79 -1.94 -11.58
C THR A 119 -4.60 -1.11 -11.12
N TRP A 120 -3.59 -0.93 -11.99
CA TRP A 120 -2.41 -0.15 -11.70
C TRP A 120 -2.75 1.30 -11.33
N HIS A 121 -2.32 1.72 -10.14
CA HIS A 121 -2.52 3.06 -9.62
C HIS A 121 -1.40 3.45 -8.64
N GLN A 122 -1.38 4.72 -8.28
CA GLN A 122 -0.58 5.31 -7.22
C GLN A 122 -1.53 5.89 -6.17
N ASP A 123 -1.18 5.77 -4.90
CA ASP A 123 -2.01 6.30 -3.80
C ASP A 123 -1.78 7.79 -3.53
N GLY A 124 -0.58 8.29 -3.90
CA GLY A 124 -0.20 9.67 -3.68
C GLY A 124 0.95 10.07 -4.59
N LEU A 125 0.92 11.24 -5.12
CA LEU A 125 2.00 11.94 -5.81
C LEU A 125 1.64 13.41 -5.97
N ASP A 126 0.42 13.67 -6.42
CA ASP A 126 -0.08 14.99 -6.76
C ASP A 126 -1.51 15.25 -6.25
N GLY A 127 -2.05 16.41 -6.53
CA GLY A 127 -3.41 16.78 -6.23
C GLY A 127 -3.78 16.68 -4.75
N ARG A 128 -4.98 16.19 -4.47
CA ARG A 128 -5.52 16.10 -3.11
C ARG A 128 -4.80 15.09 -2.23
N VAL A 129 -4.11 14.12 -2.81
CA VAL A 129 -3.41 13.03 -2.12
C VAL A 129 -1.90 13.22 -2.08
N ALA A 130 -1.39 14.40 -2.48
CA ALA A 130 0.04 14.72 -2.49
C ALA A 130 0.71 14.66 -1.10
N HIS A 131 -0.11 14.70 -0.04
CA HIS A 131 0.35 14.57 1.35
C HIS A 131 0.66 13.13 1.74
N ARG A 132 0.10 12.12 1.06
CA ARG A 132 0.37 10.70 1.34
C ARG A 132 1.82 10.38 1.01
N LYS A 133 2.59 9.89 2.00
CA LYS A 133 4.00 9.54 1.88
C LYS A 133 4.22 8.05 1.84
N LEU A 134 3.60 7.33 2.76
CA LEU A 134 3.64 5.89 2.82
C LEU A 134 2.24 5.31 2.74
N SER A 135 2.09 4.31 1.91
CA SER A 135 0.95 3.41 1.88
C SER A 135 1.30 2.15 2.64
N MET A 136 0.36 1.65 3.43
CA MET A 136 0.49 0.42 4.19
C MET A 136 -0.71 -0.47 3.92
N VAL A 137 -0.47 -1.70 3.48
CA VAL A 137 -1.51 -2.71 3.27
C VAL A 137 -1.29 -3.85 4.26
N LEU A 138 -2.27 -4.11 5.14
CA LEU A 138 -2.26 -5.25 6.04
C LEU A 138 -3.13 -6.37 5.47
N GLN A 139 -2.58 -7.59 5.47
CA GLN A 139 -3.28 -8.80 5.07
C GLN A 139 -4.10 -9.34 6.25
N LEU A 140 -5.43 -9.33 6.14
CA LEU A 140 -6.31 -9.77 7.21
C LEU A 140 -6.86 -11.20 7.02
N SER A 141 -6.93 -11.67 5.77
CA SER A 141 -7.38 -13.03 5.43
C SER A 141 -6.25 -14.05 5.53
N ASP A 142 -6.61 -15.30 5.80
CA ASP A 142 -5.71 -16.42 5.58
C ASP A 142 -5.58 -16.65 4.06
N PRO A 143 -4.36 -16.79 3.51
CA PRO A 143 -4.18 -17.04 2.08
C PRO A 143 -4.76 -18.40 1.61
N ALA A 144 -5.08 -19.30 2.53
CA ALA A 144 -5.76 -20.56 2.21
C ALA A 144 -7.27 -20.40 1.93
N ASP A 145 -7.86 -19.23 2.31
CA ASP A 145 -9.30 -18.98 2.21
C ASP A 145 -9.71 -18.37 0.86
N TYR A 146 -8.76 -18.04 -0.02
CA TYR A 146 -9.04 -17.39 -1.30
C TYR A 146 -8.00 -17.69 -2.37
N GLU A 147 -8.37 -17.46 -3.64
CA GLU A 147 -7.48 -17.54 -4.80
C GLU A 147 -7.48 -16.25 -5.60
N GLY A 148 -6.30 -15.82 -6.07
CA GLY A 148 -6.11 -14.54 -6.75
C GLY A 148 -6.02 -13.39 -5.76
N GLY A 149 -6.29 -12.18 -6.21
CA GLY A 149 -6.26 -11.00 -5.33
C GLY A 149 -4.85 -10.66 -4.83
N GLU A 150 -3.80 -11.06 -5.54
CA GLU A 150 -2.42 -10.73 -5.17
C GLU A 150 -2.20 -9.23 -5.25
N LEU A 151 -1.63 -8.64 -4.18
CA LEU A 151 -1.07 -7.30 -4.22
C LEU A 151 0.26 -7.37 -4.99
N GLN A 152 0.36 -6.62 -6.07
CA GLN A 152 1.57 -6.52 -6.87
C GLN A 152 2.07 -5.09 -6.90
N LEU A 153 3.39 -4.91 -6.74
CA LEU A 153 4.07 -3.63 -6.87
C LEU A 153 4.94 -3.66 -8.12
N PHE A 154 5.05 -2.51 -8.77
CA PHE A 154 5.94 -2.36 -9.92
C PHE A 154 7.39 -2.29 -9.40
N ASP A 155 8.26 -3.18 -9.90
CA ASP A 155 9.65 -3.27 -9.47
C ASP A 155 10.58 -3.11 -10.68
N VAL A 156 11.14 -1.92 -10.83
CA VAL A 156 11.98 -1.55 -12.00
C VAL A 156 13.43 -1.96 -11.80
N TYR A 157 13.83 -2.41 -10.61
CA TYR A 157 15.23 -2.37 -10.21
C TYR A 157 15.96 -3.71 -10.24
N GLU A 158 15.29 -4.83 -10.51
CA GLU A 158 15.94 -6.14 -10.36
C GLU A 158 16.55 -6.74 -11.64
N ASP A 159 16.17 -6.30 -12.86
CA ASP A 159 16.87 -6.77 -14.05
C ASP A 159 16.61 -5.89 -15.28
N SER A 160 17.65 -5.26 -15.85
CA SER A 160 17.53 -4.43 -17.04
C SER A 160 17.15 -5.22 -18.30
N ASP A 161 17.24 -6.53 -18.27
CA ASP A 161 16.90 -7.44 -19.37
C ASP A 161 15.50 -8.07 -19.22
N ALA A 162 14.77 -7.78 -18.11
CA ALA A 162 13.44 -8.30 -17.88
C ALA A 162 12.41 -7.73 -18.87
N THR A 163 11.52 -8.58 -19.34
CA THR A 163 10.37 -8.13 -20.14
C THR A 163 9.39 -7.34 -19.26
N GLN A 164 8.53 -6.52 -19.86
CA GLN A 164 7.53 -5.74 -19.11
C GLN A 164 6.67 -6.58 -18.13
N MET A 165 6.52 -7.88 -18.39
CA MET A 165 5.76 -8.79 -17.53
C MET A 165 6.51 -9.21 -16.28
N ASP A 166 7.83 -9.08 -16.24
CA ASP A 166 8.70 -9.46 -15.12
C ASP A 166 9.00 -8.27 -14.18
N GLN A 167 8.47 -7.08 -14.49
CA GLN A 167 8.70 -5.83 -13.76
C GLN A 167 7.73 -5.62 -12.59
N PHE A 168 7.19 -6.67 -12.01
CA PHE A 168 6.35 -6.55 -10.82
C PHE A 168 6.65 -7.67 -9.82
N ARG A 169 6.49 -7.34 -8.55
CA ARG A 169 6.64 -8.27 -7.43
C ARG A 169 5.29 -8.50 -6.76
N ALA A 170 4.90 -9.76 -6.60
CA ALA A 170 3.80 -10.12 -5.72
C ALA A 170 4.22 -9.96 -4.26
N ALA A 171 3.47 -9.17 -3.50
CA ALA A 171 3.70 -8.99 -2.08
C ALA A 171 3.24 -10.21 -1.27
N SER A 172 3.76 -10.35 -0.04
CA SER A 172 3.35 -11.41 0.87
C SER A 172 1.85 -11.36 1.14
N SER A 173 1.17 -12.51 0.98
CA SER A 173 -0.24 -12.69 1.35
C SER A 173 -0.43 -13.18 2.79
N GLN A 174 0.66 -13.45 3.53
CA GLN A 174 0.60 -14.02 4.88
C GLN A 174 -0.21 -13.13 5.83
N ARG A 175 -1.20 -13.71 6.49
CA ARG A 175 -2.08 -13.03 7.44
C ARG A 175 -1.30 -12.33 8.55
N GLY A 176 -1.69 -11.10 8.86
CA GLY A 176 -1.03 -10.24 9.85
C GLY A 176 0.25 -9.56 9.38
N THR A 177 0.62 -9.73 8.10
CA THR A 177 1.75 -9.03 7.49
C THR A 177 1.32 -7.66 6.99
N ALA A 178 2.13 -6.64 7.24
CA ALA A 178 2.02 -5.33 6.61
C ALA A 178 3.04 -5.19 5.48
N ILE A 179 2.60 -4.69 4.35
CA ILE A 179 3.41 -4.26 3.23
C ILE A 179 3.38 -2.73 3.22
N VAL A 180 4.56 -2.09 3.33
CA VAL A 180 4.68 -0.63 3.39
C VAL A 180 5.52 -0.18 2.21
N PHE A 181 5.05 0.83 1.49
CA PHE A 181 5.71 1.36 0.30
C PHE A 181 5.44 2.86 0.15
N PRO A 182 6.31 3.60 -0.54
CA PRO A 182 6.05 4.99 -0.91
C PRO A 182 4.74 5.11 -1.68
N SER A 183 3.89 6.07 -1.32
CA SER A 183 2.56 6.19 -1.92
C SER A 183 2.57 6.51 -3.42
N PHE A 184 3.72 6.90 -3.97
CA PHE A 184 3.93 7.09 -5.40
C PHE A 184 4.28 5.79 -6.15
N GLU A 185 4.48 4.66 -5.47
CA GLU A 185 4.75 3.40 -6.14
C GLU A 185 3.51 2.86 -6.84
N TYR A 186 3.70 2.45 -8.11
CA TYR A 186 2.64 1.78 -8.85
C TYR A 186 2.36 0.42 -8.26
N HIS A 187 1.09 0.18 -7.97
CA HIS A 187 0.64 -1.10 -7.44
C HIS A 187 -0.75 -1.45 -7.94
N ARG A 188 -1.12 -2.73 -7.81
CA ARG A 188 -2.44 -3.23 -8.17
C ARG A 188 -2.86 -4.40 -7.28
N VAL A 189 -4.14 -4.71 -7.30
CA VAL A 189 -4.69 -5.96 -6.77
C VAL A 189 -5.26 -6.75 -7.93
N MET A 190 -4.73 -7.96 -8.13
CA MET A 190 -5.17 -8.86 -9.18
C MET A 190 -6.62 -9.31 -8.94
N PRO A 191 -7.35 -9.72 -9.99
CA PRO A 191 -8.69 -10.24 -9.82
C PRO A 191 -8.74 -11.40 -8.84
N LEU A 192 -9.66 -11.32 -7.86
CA LEU A 192 -9.96 -12.44 -6.98
C LEU A 192 -10.76 -13.49 -7.76
N ARG A 193 -10.31 -14.74 -7.72
CA ARG A 193 -10.96 -15.85 -8.43
C ARG A 193 -11.99 -16.56 -7.57
N SER A 194 -11.68 -16.78 -6.30
CA SER A 194 -12.58 -17.44 -5.36
C SER A 194 -12.30 -17.02 -3.91
N GLY A 195 -13.25 -17.25 -3.02
CA GLY A 195 -13.16 -16.91 -1.61
C GLY A 195 -13.41 -15.43 -1.30
N LEU A 196 -12.95 -14.97 -0.13
CA LEU A 196 -13.05 -13.58 0.30
C LEU A 196 -11.68 -13.10 0.81
N ARG A 197 -11.22 -11.98 0.28
CA ARG A 197 -9.98 -11.36 0.76
C ARG A 197 -10.28 -10.05 1.45
N TYR A 198 -9.79 -9.93 2.68
CA TYR A 198 -9.89 -8.72 3.49
C TYR A 198 -8.52 -8.09 3.67
N SER A 199 -8.45 -6.78 3.51
CA SER A 199 -7.25 -6.00 3.79
C SER A 199 -7.59 -4.70 4.51
N LEU A 200 -6.60 -4.15 5.22
CA LEU A 200 -6.68 -2.82 5.81
C LEU A 200 -5.62 -1.96 5.15
N VAL A 201 -6.01 -0.79 4.67
CA VAL A 201 -5.10 0.20 4.07
C VAL A 201 -5.00 1.41 5.00
N ALA A 202 -3.79 1.89 5.15
CA ALA A 202 -3.49 3.09 5.90
C ALA A 202 -2.53 3.98 5.11
N TRP A 203 -2.81 5.28 5.07
CA TRP A 203 -1.92 6.26 4.47
C TRP A 203 -1.28 7.12 5.56
N ILE A 204 0.05 7.18 5.53
CA ILE A 204 0.82 7.99 6.45
C ILE A 204 1.23 9.26 5.71
N SER A 205 0.83 10.38 6.27
CA SER A 205 0.95 11.71 5.66
C SER A 205 2.24 12.42 6.04
N GLY A 206 2.61 13.37 5.21
CA GLY A 206 3.71 14.31 5.41
C GLY A 206 3.59 15.49 4.44
N PRO A 207 4.52 16.46 4.47
CA PRO A 207 4.47 17.60 3.56
C PRO A 207 4.54 17.14 2.10
N PRO A 208 3.79 17.76 1.17
CA PRO A 208 3.85 17.41 -0.26
C PRO A 208 5.28 17.39 -0.80
N PHE A 209 5.54 16.54 -1.81
CA PHE A 209 6.82 16.57 -2.52
C PHE A 209 6.99 17.93 -3.22
N ARG A 210 8.23 18.44 -3.21
CA ARG A 210 8.60 19.73 -3.83
C ARG A 210 9.61 19.52 -4.93
#